data_312a64d1f21570c0d52ac25268a9af63
#
_entry.id   312a64d1f21570c0d52ac25268a9af63
#
_cell.length_a   1.000
_cell.length_b   1.000
_cell.length_c   1.000
_cell.angle_alpha   90.00
_cell.angle_beta   90.00
_cell.angle_gamma   90.00
#
_symmetry.space_group_name_H-M   'P 1'
#
loop_
_entity.id
_entity.type
_entity.pdbx_description
1 polymer ?
#
loop_
_entity_poly.entity_id
_entity_poly.type
_entity_poly.pdbx_seq_one_letter_code
_entity_poly.pdbx_strand_id
1 'polypeptide(L)'
;MGIQKNVEAVSFSEGNEVQRESFASKIMNVKIGVIPLPLYVVLAAIIYGASIYNKLPADMIGGFAVIMIMGIFLGDIGMRIPILKNIGGPAILSLFIPSLLVFFNWMNPASMEAATMLMKKSNFLYLYISCLVVGSILGMNRKVLVQGFVRMFIPLVVGTLASVAVGLLVGSLFGFEMKHTFFFIIVPIVSGGIGEGILPLSLAYSDILNESSATFVSQLIPAAIIGNMFAIVSAGYMKRLGEKKPELSGNGVLVKTDNQAELLKEQNTEKPIDFSLMGAGLLIACTFFIFGGFASKFIGIPGAIIMIFSAALVKYFKLMHEKMEQ
;
A
#
# COMPACT_ATOMS: atom_id res chain seq x y z
N MET A 1 1.71 -79.24 -21.33
CA MET A 1 2.51 -79.28 -22.54
C MET A 1 2.13 -78.12 -23.39
N GLY A 2 3.01 -77.10 -23.50
CA GLY A 2 2.92 -76.12 -24.56
C GLY A 2 1.87 -75.00 -24.38
N ILE A 3 2.22 -73.86 -23.76
CA ILE A 3 1.95 -72.49 -24.16
C ILE A 3 2.79 -71.60 -23.25
N GLN A 4 4.04 -71.49 -23.57
CA GLN A 4 4.93 -70.43 -23.06
C GLN A 4 5.80 -70.01 -24.25
N LYS A 5 5.35 -69.00 -24.99
CA LYS A 5 6.16 -68.16 -25.90
C LYS A 5 5.20 -67.19 -26.58
N ASN A 6 5.10 -66.00 -26.05
CA ASN A 6 4.81 -64.75 -26.77
C ASN A 6 4.43 -63.65 -25.77
N VAL A 7 5.33 -63.33 -24.84
CA VAL A 7 5.22 -62.08 -24.02
C VAL A 7 6.63 -61.51 -23.90
N GLU A 8 7.27 -61.24 -25.03
CA GLU A 8 8.56 -60.51 -25.02
C GLU A 8 8.75 -59.78 -26.37
N ALA A 9 7.83 -58.91 -26.73
CA ALA A 9 8.06 -58.02 -27.88
C ALA A 9 7.17 -56.78 -27.90
N VAL A 10 6.80 -56.22 -26.74
CA VAL A 10 6.11 -54.89 -26.69
C VAL A 10 6.63 -54.08 -25.49
N SER A 11 7.93 -53.88 -25.40
CA SER A 11 8.47 -52.95 -24.40
C SER A 11 9.75 -52.24 -24.86
N PHE A 12 9.77 -51.74 -26.09
CA PHE A 12 10.83 -50.85 -26.55
C PHE A 12 10.29 -49.86 -27.58
N SER A 13 9.46 -48.91 -27.17
CA SER A 13 9.30 -47.64 -27.88
C SER A 13 8.58 -46.58 -27.06
N GLU A 14 8.86 -46.49 -25.76
CA GLU A 14 8.67 -45.22 -25.05
C GLU A 14 10.01 -44.50 -24.98
N GLY A 15 10.54 -44.19 -26.15
CA GLY A 15 11.65 -43.30 -26.33
C GLY A 15 11.20 -41.87 -26.18
N ASN A 16 11.62 -41.25 -25.07
CA ASN A 16 11.95 -39.83 -24.89
C ASN A 16 11.47 -38.91 -26.03
N GLU A 17 10.23 -38.57 -26.08
CA GLU A 17 9.80 -37.28 -26.57
C GLU A 17 10.18 -36.25 -25.48
N VAL A 18 11.44 -35.82 -25.51
CA VAL A 18 11.84 -34.53 -24.97
C VAL A 18 11.01 -33.53 -25.76
N GLN A 19 9.84 -33.16 -25.24
CA GLN A 19 9.05 -32.06 -25.74
C GLN A 19 10.00 -30.85 -25.77
N ARG A 20 10.49 -30.51 -26.95
CA ARG A 20 11.10 -29.22 -27.23
C ARG A 20 9.99 -28.22 -26.98
N GLU A 21 9.93 -27.71 -25.73
CA GLU A 21 9.08 -26.56 -25.41
C GLU A 21 9.37 -25.51 -26.46
N SER A 22 8.37 -25.24 -27.28
CA SER A 22 8.47 -24.22 -28.32
C SER A 22 8.86 -22.91 -27.63
N PHE A 23 9.76 -22.12 -28.25
CA PHE A 23 10.14 -20.80 -27.76
C PHE A 23 8.90 -19.95 -27.42
N ALA A 24 7.81 -20.13 -28.18
CA ALA A 24 6.51 -19.51 -27.90
C ALA A 24 5.89 -20.00 -26.58
N SER A 25 5.99 -21.28 -26.22
CA SER A 25 5.47 -21.79 -24.94
C SER A 25 6.29 -21.28 -23.74
N LYS A 26 7.60 -21.13 -23.90
CA LYS A 26 8.45 -20.50 -22.88
C LYS A 26 8.08 -19.02 -22.63
N ILE A 27 7.80 -18.26 -23.71
CA ILE A 27 7.38 -16.86 -23.59
C ILE A 27 5.99 -16.77 -22.97
N MET A 28 5.06 -17.65 -23.30
CA MET A 28 3.72 -17.69 -22.72
C MET A 28 3.72 -18.05 -21.24
N ASN A 29 4.72 -18.80 -20.76
CA ASN A 29 4.87 -19.16 -19.35
C ASN A 29 5.49 -18.03 -18.51
N VAL A 30 6.14 -17.03 -19.13
CA VAL A 30 6.61 -15.85 -18.40
C VAL A 30 5.43 -14.95 -18.09
N LYS A 31 5.30 -14.57 -16.80
CA LYS A 31 4.24 -13.69 -16.31
C LYS A 31 4.83 -12.41 -15.75
N ILE A 32 4.12 -11.31 -15.90
CA ILE A 32 4.34 -10.06 -15.19
C ILE A 32 3.20 -9.92 -14.18
N GLY A 33 3.51 -10.06 -12.91
CA GLY A 33 2.51 -10.27 -11.88
C GLY A 33 1.69 -11.54 -12.15
N VAL A 34 0.39 -11.38 -12.42
CA VAL A 34 -0.52 -12.48 -12.77
C VAL A 34 -0.80 -12.59 -14.27
N ILE A 35 -0.32 -11.65 -15.09
CA ILE A 35 -0.65 -11.53 -16.52
C ILE A 35 0.47 -12.19 -17.36
N PRO A 36 0.13 -13.07 -18.34
CA PRO A 36 1.13 -13.59 -19.27
C PRO A 36 1.82 -12.49 -20.06
N LEU A 37 3.15 -12.59 -20.24
CA LEU A 37 3.97 -11.57 -20.88
C LEU A 37 3.44 -11.08 -22.23
N PRO A 38 3.03 -11.94 -23.18
CA PRO A 38 2.52 -11.45 -24.46
C PRO A 38 1.26 -10.59 -24.32
N LEU A 39 0.34 -11.00 -23.46
CA LEU A 39 -0.87 -10.22 -23.18
C LEU A 39 -0.51 -8.88 -22.51
N TYR A 40 0.41 -8.90 -21.54
CA TYR A 40 0.87 -7.69 -20.89
C TYR A 40 1.46 -6.69 -21.89
N VAL A 41 2.30 -7.14 -22.81
CA VAL A 41 2.90 -6.30 -23.85
C VAL A 41 1.85 -5.68 -24.75
N VAL A 42 0.83 -6.45 -25.15
CA VAL A 42 -0.29 -5.94 -25.98
C VAL A 42 -1.07 -4.86 -25.21
N LEU A 43 -1.41 -5.11 -23.94
CA LEU A 43 -2.11 -4.13 -23.11
C LEU A 43 -1.29 -2.85 -22.92
N ALA A 44 0.00 -2.98 -22.64
CA ALA A 44 0.91 -1.85 -22.52
C ALA A 44 1.01 -1.06 -23.84
N ALA A 45 1.14 -1.76 -24.98
CA ALA A 45 1.22 -1.10 -26.29
C ALA A 45 -0.06 -0.31 -26.62
N ILE A 46 -1.24 -0.83 -26.28
CA ILE A 46 -2.51 -0.13 -26.47
C ILE A 46 -2.57 1.13 -25.58
N ILE A 47 -2.25 1.01 -24.28
CA ILE A 47 -2.36 2.12 -23.32
C ILE A 47 -1.34 3.22 -23.65
N TYR A 48 -0.07 2.84 -23.85
CA TYR A 48 0.98 3.82 -24.19
C TYR A 48 0.81 4.38 -25.60
N GLY A 49 0.35 3.57 -26.57
CA GLY A 49 -0.02 4.05 -27.89
C GLY A 49 -1.13 5.09 -27.84
N ALA A 50 -2.22 4.82 -27.12
CA ALA A 50 -3.29 5.79 -26.91
C ALA A 50 -2.78 7.08 -26.22
N SER A 51 -1.84 6.96 -25.29
CA SER A 51 -1.21 8.10 -24.62
C SER A 51 -0.39 8.94 -25.60
N ILE A 52 0.46 8.31 -26.43
CA ILE A 52 1.30 9.03 -27.41
C ILE A 52 0.45 9.79 -28.43
N TYR A 53 -0.65 9.19 -28.89
CA TYR A 53 -1.57 9.85 -29.83
C TYR A 53 -2.57 10.82 -29.15
N ASN A 54 -2.41 11.10 -27.85
CA ASN A 54 -3.34 11.94 -27.05
C ASN A 54 -4.80 11.49 -27.15
N LYS A 55 -5.03 10.18 -27.24
CA LYS A 55 -6.36 9.53 -27.27
C LYS A 55 -6.66 8.77 -25.99
N LEU A 56 -5.77 8.82 -25.01
CA LEU A 56 -6.03 8.22 -23.69
C LEU A 56 -7.12 9.05 -22.98
N PRO A 57 -8.21 8.41 -22.50
CA PRO A 57 -9.24 9.12 -21.76
C PRO A 57 -8.68 9.74 -20.47
N ALA A 58 -8.91 11.02 -20.25
CA ALA A 58 -8.55 11.70 -19.00
C ALA A 58 -9.68 11.52 -17.96
N ASP A 59 -9.96 10.27 -17.58
CA ASP A 59 -11.02 9.87 -16.68
C ASP A 59 -10.56 8.70 -15.77
N MET A 60 -11.52 8.05 -15.09
CA MET A 60 -11.24 6.90 -14.23
C MET A 60 -10.65 5.72 -15.01
N ILE A 61 -11.12 5.46 -16.22
CA ILE A 61 -10.69 4.30 -17.03
C ILE A 61 -9.24 4.47 -17.45
N GLY A 62 -8.90 5.62 -18.03
CA GLY A 62 -7.52 5.92 -18.43
C GLY A 62 -6.57 5.99 -17.25
N GLY A 63 -7.02 6.57 -16.13
CA GLY A 63 -6.24 6.61 -14.89
C GLY A 63 -5.94 5.22 -14.32
N PHE A 64 -6.94 4.33 -14.24
CA PHE A 64 -6.72 2.94 -13.83
C PHE A 64 -5.79 2.20 -14.78
N ALA A 65 -5.98 2.35 -16.09
CA ALA A 65 -5.15 1.69 -17.10
C ALA A 65 -3.67 2.05 -16.92
N VAL A 66 -3.35 3.33 -16.78
CA VAL A 66 -1.97 3.81 -16.60
C VAL A 66 -1.38 3.34 -15.29
N ILE A 67 -2.10 3.52 -14.18
CA ILE A 67 -1.57 3.17 -12.84
C ILE A 67 -1.40 1.67 -12.70
N MET A 68 -2.35 0.87 -13.19
CA MET A 68 -2.26 -0.59 -13.09
C MET A 68 -1.14 -1.16 -13.96
N ILE A 69 -1.01 -0.70 -15.22
CA ILE A 69 0.05 -1.22 -16.10
C ILE A 69 1.43 -0.90 -15.52
N MET A 70 1.65 0.31 -15.02
CA MET A 70 2.91 0.69 -14.37
C MET A 70 3.12 -0.03 -13.04
N GLY A 71 2.09 -0.07 -12.19
CA GLY A 71 2.16 -0.68 -10.86
C GLY A 71 2.44 -2.17 -10.89
N ILE A 72 1.78 -2.93 -11.78
CA ILE A 72 2.01 -4.37 -11.95
C ILE A 72 3.46 -4.61 -12.42
N PHE A 73 3.95 -3.83 -13.39
CA PHE A 73 5.30 -3.96 -13.90
C PHE A 73 6.37 -3.66 -12.84
N LEU A 74 6.26 -2.51 -12.21
CA LEU A 74 7.23 -2.09 -11.20
C LEU A 74 7.18 -2.97 -9.95
N GLY A 75 5.98 -3.43 -9.58
CA GLY A 75 5.79 -4.38 -8.50
C GLY A 75 6.49 -5.71 -8.78
N ASP A 76 6.29 -6.27 -9.98
CA ASP A 76 6.91 -7.52 -10.38
C ASP A 76 8.45 -7.41 -10.45
N ILE A 77 8.98 -6.34 -11.04
CA ILE A 77 10.43 -6.06 -11.05
C ILE A 77 10.95 -5.94 -9.63
N GLY A 78 10.26 -5.20 -8.76
CA GLY A 78 10.66 -5.02 -7.37
C GLY A 78 10.74 -6.33 -6.58
N MET A 79 9.91 -7.31 -6.92
CA MET A 79 9.96 -8.65 -6.32
C MET A 79 11.06 -9.55 -6.91
N ARG A 80 11.49 -9.29 -8.16
CA ARG A 80 12.53 -10.10 -8.84
C ARG A 80 13.94 -9.67 -8.47
N ILE A 81 14.15 -8.41 -8.12
CA ILE A 81 15.50 -7.91 -7.74
C ILE A 81 15.82 -8.37 -6.31
N PRO A 82 16.85 -9.22 -6.11
CA PRO A 82 17.11 -9.86 -4.82
C PRO A 82 17.30 -8.89 -3.65
N ILE A 83 17.96 -7.75 -3.88
CA ILE A 83 18.20 -6.72 -2.86
C ILE A 83 16.89 -6.00 -2.53
N LEU A 84 16.17 -5.55 -3.56
CA LEU A 84 14.94 -4.79 -3.41
C LEU A 84 13.80 -5.62 -2.82
N LYS A 85 13.68 -6.89 -3.20
CA LYS A 85 12.70 -7.82 -2.64
C LYS A 85 12.68 -7.82 -1.11
N ASN A 86 13.86 -7.73 -0.50
CA ASN A 86 14.02 -7.83 0.95
C ASN A 86 13.78 -6.51 1.71
N ILE A 87 13.70 -5.39 0.99
CA ILE A 87 13.56 -4.04 1.58
C ILE A 87 12.29 -3.30 1.11
N GLY A 88 11.33 -4.02 0.56
CA GLY A 88 10.09 -3.41 0.06
C GLY A 88 10.18 -2.92 -1.38
N GLY A 89 10.88 -3.66 -2.24
CA GLY A 89 11.14 -3.31 -3.63
C GLY A 89 9.94 -2.86 -4.45
N PRO A 90 8.78 -3.54 -4.40
CA PRO A 90 7.58 -3.07 -5.09
C PRO A 90 7.18 -1.65 -4.73
N ALA A 91 7.16 -1.32 -3.45
CA ALA A 91 6.81 0.02 -2.98
C ALA A 91 7.85 1.06 -3.38
N ILE A 92 9.14 0.72 -3.24
CA ILE A 92 10.26 1.60 -3.62
C ILE A 92 10.21 1.92 -5.11
N LEU A 93 10.13 0.90 -5.99
CA LEU A 93 10.10 1.14 -7.43
C LEU A 93 8.85 1.87 -7.88
N SER A 94 7.68 1.55 -7.31
CA SER A 94 6.43 2.24 -7.64
C SER A 94 6.40 3.70 -7.20
N LEU A 95 7.21 4.08 -6.21
CA LEU A 95 7.37 5.47 -5.79
C LEU A 95 8.40 6.21 -6.65
N PHE A 96 9.61 5.62 -6.80
CA PHE A 96 10.75 6.30 -7.42
C PHE A 96 10.66 6.40 -8.93
N ILE A 97 10.32 5.30 -9.61
CA ILE A 97 10.36 5.29 -11.08
C ILE A 97 9.36 6.27 -11.69
N PRO A 98 8.06 6.29 -11.28
CA PRO A 98 7.15 7.31 -11.79
C PRO A 98 7.59 8.74 -11.45
N SER A 99 8.13 8.96 -10.25
CA SER A 99 8.64 10.29 -9.85
C SER A 99 9.80 10.74 -10.73
N LEU A 100 10.74 9.85 -11.06
CA LEU A 100 11.84 10.13 -11.99
C LEU A 100 11.34 10.40 -13.42
N LEU A 101 10.38 9.60 -13.90
CA LEU A 101 9.80 9.79 -15.24
C LEU A 101 9.13 11.16 -15.36
N VAL A 102 8.43 11.60 -14.32
CA VAL A 102 7.82 12.94 -14.27
C VAL A 102 8.90 14.02 -14.17
N PHE A 103 9.91 13.85 -13.32
CA PHE A 103 10.99 14.81 -13.13
C PHE A 103 11.79 15.08 -14.42
N PHE A 104 12.10 14.03 -15.18
CA PHE A 104 12.81 14.14 -16.45
C PHE A 104 11.91 14.44 -17.64
N ASN A 105 10.59 14.67 -17.43
CA ASN A 105 9.61 14.86 -18.48
C ASN A 105 9.54 13.69 -19.50
N TRP A 106 9.85 12.47 -19.06
CA TRP A 106 9.75 11.27 -19.89
C TRP A 106 8.34 10.64 -19.86
N MET A 107 7.53 11.04 -18.91
CA MET A 107 6.14 10.61 -18.84
C MET A 107 5.27 11.45 -19.78
N ASN A 108 4.46 10.77 -20.61
CA ASN A 108 3.54 11.48 -21.50
C ASN A 108 2.51 12.29 -20.71
N PRO A 109 2.24 13.57 -21.07
CA PRO A 109 1.29 14.43 -20.39
C PRO A 109 -0.11 13.82 -20.26
N ALA A 110 -0.60 13.11 -21.30
CA ALA A 110 -1.92 12.46 -21.26
C ALA A 110 -1.99 11.36 -20.18
N SER A 111 -0.92 10.58 -20.00
CA SER A 111 -0.84 9.58 -18.92
C SER A 111 -0.83 10.22 -17.54
N MET A 112 -0.11 11.33 -17.38
CA MET A 112 -0.05 12.07 -16.13
C MET A 112 -1.39 12.72 -15.79
N GLU A 113 -2.07 13.27 -16.79
CA GLU A 113 -3.41 13.84 -16.64
C GLU A 113 -4.43 12.78 -16.23
N ALA A 114 -4.47 11.64 -16.92
CA ALA A 114 -5.37 10.52 -16.60
C ALA A 114 -5.14 10.01 -15.16
N ALA A 115 -3.89 9.80 -14.75
CA ALA A 115 -3.56 9.39 -13.38
C ALA A 115 -3.99 10.44 -12.34
N THR A 116 -3.78 11.73 -12.63
CA THR A 116 -4.19 12.83 -11.76
C THR A 116 -5.71 12.94 -11.65
N MET A 117 -6.43 12.73 -12.74
CA MET A 117 -7.89 12.70 -12.77
C MET A 117 -8.43 11.61 -11.85
N LEU A 118 -7.90 10.39 -11.95
CA LEU A 118 -8.31 9.29 -11.06
C LEU A 118 -8.00 9.61 -9.60
N MET A 119 -6.76 9.96 -9.29
CA MET A 119 -6.32 10.09 -7.89
C MET A 119 -6.90 11.32 -7.18
N LYS A 120 -6.92 12.48 -7.86
CA LYS A 120 -7.33 13.76 -7.26
C LYS A 120 -8.77 14.13 -7.56
N LYS A 121 -9.19 14.14 -8.84
CA LYS A 121 -10.54 14.63 -9.20
C LYS A 121 -11.64 13.61 -8.92
N SER A 122 -11.37 12.30 -9.15
CA SER A 122 -12.32 11.24 -8.78
C SER A 122 -12.23 10.82 -7.32
N ASN A 123 -11.33 11.42 -6.53
CA ASN A 123 -11.10 11.10 -5.11
C ASN A 123 -10.83 9.60 -4.85
N PHE A 124 -10.31 8.87 -5.83
CA PHE A 124 -10.06 7.44 -5.71
C PHE A 124 -9.10 7.10 -4.57
N LEU A 125 -8.11 7.97 -4.32
CA LEU A 125 -7.18 7.80 -3.20
C LEU A 125 -7.94 7.73 -1.86
N TYR A 126 -8.90 8.60 -1.64
CA TYR A 126 -9.69 8.63 -0.40
C TYR A 126 -10.60 7.40 -0.28
N LEU A 127 -11.21 6.97 -1.39
CA LEU A 127 -11.98 5.73 -1.42
C LEU A 127 -11.10 4.53 -1.05
N TYR A 128 -9.93 4.41 -1.67
CA TYR A 128 -8.98 3.34 -1.41
C TYR A 128 -8.51 3.31 0.06
N ILE A 129 -8.14 4.48 0.60
CA ILE A 129 -7.75 4.61 2.02
C ILE A 129 -8.92 4.22 2.93
N SER A 130 -10.13 4.67 2.63
CA SER A 130 -11.31 4.34 3.42
C SER A 130 -11.58 2.84 3.45
N CYS A 131 -11.52 2.17 2.30
CA CYS A 131 -11.68 0.72 2.21
C CYS A 131 -10.58 -0.02 2.99
N LEU A 132 -9.32 0.40 2.87
CA LEU A 132 -8.21 -0.20 3.60
C LEU A 132 -8.36 -0.02 5.12
N VAL A 133 -8.62 1.20 5.57
CA VAL A 133 -8.67 1.53 7.00
C VAL A 133 -9.87 0.88 7.67
N VAL A 134 -11.06 1.08 7.11
CA VAL A 134 -12.29 0.51 7.66
C VAL A 134 -12.25 -1.02 7.58
N GLY A 135 -11.85 -1.58 6.44
CA GLY A 135 -11.73 -3.02 6.25
C GLY A 135 -10.72 -3.66 7.20
N SER A 136 -9.56 -3.04 7.41
CA SER A 136 -8.56 -3.57 8.35
C SER A 136 -9.05 -3.55 9.81
N ILE A 137 -9.75 -2.50 10.22
CA ILE A 137 -10.27 -2.38 11.59
C ILE A 137 -11.44 -3.36 11.82
N LEU A 138 -12.40 -3.41 10.91
CA LEU A 138 -13.54 -4.30 11.02
C LEU A 138 -13.15 -5.77 10.85
N GLY A 139 -12.21 -6.09 9.97
CA GLY A 139 -11.69 -7.45 9.77
C GLY A 139 -10.79 -7.95 10.91
N MET A 140 -10.28 -7.06 11.77
CA MET A 140 -9.40 -7.44 12.88
C MET A 140 -10.18 -8.10 14.02
N ASN A 141 -9.59 -9.11 14.66
CA ASN A 141 -10.18 -9.68 15.88
C ASN A 141 -10.27 -8.61 16.99
N ARG A 142 -11.42 -8.51 17.66
CA ARG A 142 -11.69 -7.49 18.68
C ARG A 142 -10.66 -7.51 19.83
N LYS A 143 -10.25 -8.69 20.28
CA LYS A 143 -9.24 -8.81 21.36
C LYS A 143 -7.92 -8.22 20.90
N VAL A 144 -7.53 -8.47 19.65
CA VAL A 144 -6.32 -7.93 19.03
C VAL A 144 -6.41 -6.41 18.87
N LEU A 145 -7.58 -5.89 18.46
CA LEU A 145 -7.81 -4.45 18.32
C LEU A 145 -7.59 -3.72 19.66
N VAL A 146 -8.26 -4.16 20.73
CA VAL A 146 -8.18 -3.49 22.04
C VAL A 146 -6.79 -3.63 22.65
N GLN A 147 -6.24 -4.83 22.68
CA GLN A 147 -4.91 -5.07 23.26
C GLN A 147 -3.80 -4.45 22.42
N GLY A 148 -3.94 -4.49 21.09
CA GLY A 148 -3.01 -3.87 20.16
C GLY A 148 -2.98 -2.35 20.32
N PHE A 149 -4.15 -1.70 20.42
CA PHE A 149 -4.22 -0.26 20.63
C PHE A 149 -3.48 0.17 21.89
N VAL A 150 -3.80 -0.45 23.05
CA VAL A 150 -3.17 -0.09 24.32
C VAL A 150 -1.66 -0.34 24.30
N ARG A 151 -1.22 -1.46 23.73
CA ARG A 151 0.21 -1.83 23.71
C ARG A 151 1.02 -1.03 22.69
N MET A 152 0.44 -0.65 21.55
CA MET A 152 1.12 0.17 20.53
C MET A 152 1.10 1.66 20.85
N PHE A 153 0.15 2.14 21.62
CA PHE A 153 0.03 3.55 21.95
C PHE A 153 1.29 4.07 22.67
N ILE A 154 1.77 3.34 23.66
CA ILE A 154 2.96 3.72 24.42
C ILE A 154 4.21 3.77 23.52
N PRO A 155 4.57 2.73 22.75
CA PRO A 155 5.70 2.80 21.82
C PRO A 155 5.60 3.92 20.78
N LEU A 156 4.40 4.20 20.28
CA LEU A 156 4.19 5.30 19.31
C LEU A 156 4.47 6.67 19.95
N VAL A 157 3.93 6.91 21.13
CA VAL A 157 4.16 8.18 21.84
C VAL A 157 5.64 8.35 22.20
N VAL A 158 6.25 7.30 22.76
CA VAL A 158 7.68 7.32 23.10
C VAL A 158 8.55 7.48 21.85
N GLY A 159 8.23 6.76 20.78
CA GLY A 159 8.93 6.86 19.50
C GLY A 159 8.82 8.25 18.88
N THR A 160 7.65 8.88 18.94
CA THR A 160 7.44 10.25 18.46
C THR A 160 8.25 11.26 19.28
N LEU A 161 8.19 11.17 20.62
CA LEU A 161 8.98 12.04 21.49
C LEU A 161 10.48 11.86 21.27
N ALA A 162 10.96 10.62 21.14
CA ALA A 162 12.36 10.33 20.84
C ALA A 162 12.77 10.90 19.47
N SER A 163 11.91 10.75 18.44
CA SER A 163 12.15 11.32 17.11
C SER A 163 12.24 12.83 17.14
N VAL A 164 11.38 13.50 17.90
CA VAL A 164 11.43 14.96 18.11
C VAL A 164 12.73 15.35 18.79
N ALA A 165 13.09 14.71 19.89
CA ALA A 165 14.31 15.02 20.64
C ALA A 165 15.58 14.84 19.78
N VAL A 166 15.71 13.68 19.13
CA VAL A 166 16.86 13.39 18.25
C VAL A 166 16.87 14.32 17.03
N GLY A 167 15.71 14.56 16.43
CA GLY A 167 15.59 15.46 15.27
C GLY A 167 16.00 16.89 15.58
N LEU A 168 15.61 17.41 16.73
CA LEU A 168 16.02 18.74 17.20
C LEU A 168 17.53 18.80 17.50
N LEU A 169 18.08 17.77 18.17
CA LEU A 169 19.52 17.68 18.41
C LEU A 169 20.32 17.66 17.12
N VAL A 170 19.95 16.80 16.19
CA VAL A 170 20.63 16.70 14.89
C VAL A 170 20.47 17.99 14.10
N GLY A 171 19.27 18.57 14.03
CA GLY A 171 19.02 19.85 13.36
C GLY A 171 19.89 20.99 13.92
N SER A 172 20.03 21.07 15.24
CA SER A 172 20.89 22.08 15.88
C SER A 172 22.37 21.88 15.59
N LEU A 173 22.84 20.63 15.48
CA LEU A 173 24.22 20.32 15.08
C LEU A 173 24.53 20.75 13.63
N PHE A 174 23.55 20.72 12.74
CA PHE A 174 23.66 21.23 11.37
C PHE A 174 23.40 22.74 11.25
N GLY A 175 23.18 23.44 12.35
CA GLY A 175 22.97 24.88 12.38
C GLY A 175 21.56 25.33 12.01
N PHE A 176 20.58 24.41 11.97
CA PHE A 176 19.18 24.77 11.76
C PHE A 176 18.55 25.33 13.04
N GLU A 177 17.73 26.37 12.89
CA GLU A 177 16.93 26.89 14.00
C GLU A 177 15.96 25.82 14.51
N MET A 178 15.83 25.69 15.85
CA MET A 178 14.96 24.67 16.48
C MET A 178 13.51 24.78 16.02
N LYS A 179 12.97 26.00 15.86
CA LYS A 179 11.61 26.22 15.38
C LYS A 179 11.43 25.72 13.94
N HIS A 180 12.36 26.07 13.07
CA HIS A 180 12.35 25.63 11.68
C HIS A 180 12.44 24.09 11.59
N THR A 181 13.38 23.49 12.33
CA THR A 181 13.55 22.03 12.38
C THR A 181 12.29 21.33 12.86
N PHE A 182 11.65 21.84 13.90
CA PHE A 182 10.43 21.25 14.44
C PHE A 182 9.27 21.36 13.46
N PHE A 183 8.92 22.58 13.04
CA PHE A 183 7.69 22.81 12.26
C PHE A 183 7.81 22.44 10.79
N PHE A 184 8.98 22.56 10.18
CA PHE A 184 9.16 22.36 8.74
C PHE A 184 9.88 21.06 8.35
N ILE A 185 10.48 20.34 9.31
CA ILE A 185 11.15 19.07 9.06
C ILE A 185 10.47 17.94 9.84
N ILE A 186 10.44 18.02 11.17
CA ILE A 186 9.98 16.90 12.01
C ILE A 186 8.48 16.70 11.88
N VAL A 187 7.68 17.75 12.06
CA VAL A 187 6.21 17.67 12.01
C VAL A 187 5.71 17.13 10.67
N PRO A 188 6.21 17.58 9.50
CA PRO A 188 5.84 17.01 8.21
C PRO A 188 6.17 15.52 8.07
N ILE A 189 7.32 15.07 8.57
CA ILE A 189 7.72 13.66 8.54
C ILE A 189 6.77 12.82 9.41
N VAL A 190 6.44 13.27 10.60
CA VAL A 190 5.56 12.58 11.55
C VAL A 190 4.10 12.61 11.11
N SER A 191 3.69 13.61 10.33
CA SER A 191 2.29 13.77 9.87
C SER A 191 1.77 12.63 8.98
N GLY A 192 2.66 11.81 8.42
CA GLY A 192 2.32 10.50 7.83
C GLY A 192 1.94 10.50 6.36
N GLY A 193 1.85 11.64 5.68
CA GLY A 193 1.54 11.67 4.25
C GLY A 193 1.18 13.04 3.71
N ILE A 194 1.07 13.14 2.38
CA ILE A 194 0.76 14.42 1.74
C ILE A 194 -0.72 14.78 1.94
N GLY A 195 -1.64 13.83 1.67
CA GLY A 195 -3.07 14.08 1.73
C GLY A 195 -3.61 14.30 3.14
N GLU A 196 -3.28 13.38 4.03
CA GLU A 196 -3.79 13.37 5.41
C GLU A 196 -2.98 14.23 6.36
N GLY A 197 -1.71 14.49 6.03
CA GLY A 197 -0.79 15.24 6.89
C GLY A 197 -0.47 16.63 6.36
N ILE A 198 0.22 16.73 5.23
CA ILE A 198 0.77 18.00 4.72
C ILE A 198 -0.32 19.00 4.33
N LEU A 199 -1.39 18.56 3.67
CA LEU A 199 -2.43 19.50 3.24
C LEU A 199 -3.15 20.15 4.43
N PRO A 200 -3.66 19.40 5.43
CA PRO A 200 -4.24 20.01 6.62
C PRO A 200 -3.24 20.88 7.41
N LEU A 201 -1.99 20.42 7.50
CA LEU A 201 -0.92 21.16 8.17
C LEU A 201 -0.62 22.50 7.48
N SER A 202 -0.58 22.49 6.14
CA SER A 202 -0.35 23.70 5.34
C SER A 202 -1.47 24.74 5.50
N LEU A 203 -2.71 24.26 5.61
CA LEU A 203 -3.86 25.14 5.90
C LEU A 203 -3.76 25.75 7.30
N ALA A 204 -3.42 24.92 8.30
CA ALA A 204 -3.23 25.43 9.66
C ALA A 204 -2.08 26.46 9.76
N TYR A 205 -0.98 26.24 9.04
CA TYR A 205 0.11 27.22 8.98
C TYR A 205 -0.31 28.50 8.24
N SER A 206 -1.08 28.37 7.16
CA SER A 206 -1.65 29.52 6.43
C SER A 206 -2.51 30.39 7.34
N ASP A 207 -3.36 29.77 8.14
CA ASP A 207 -4.26 30.48 9.07
C ASP A 207 -3.49 31.18 10.21
N ILE A 208 -2.41 30.57 10.70
CA ILE A 208 -1.61 31.11 11.82
C ILE A 208 -0.64 32.20 11.34
N LEU A 209 0.03 31.96 10.21
CA LEU A 209 1.13 32.80 9.73
C LEU A 209 0.69 33.83 8.70
N ASN A 210 -0.59 33.80 8.27
CA ASN A 210 -1.18 34.68 7.25
C ASN A 210 -0.44 34.67 5.91
N GLU A 211 0.08 33.49 5.51
CA GLU A 211 0.71 33.27 4.23
C GLU A 211 -0.08 32.26 3.40
N SER A 212 0.22 32.15 2.10
CA SER A 212 -0.45 31.20 1.22
C SER A 212 -0.18 29.76 1.61
N SER A 213 -1.22 28.92 1.72
CA SER A 213 -1.09 27.48 1.96
C SER A 213 -0.21 26.78 0.91
N ALA A 214 -0.23 27.25 -0.33
CA ALA A 214 0.62 26.72 -1.40
C ALA A 214 2.11 26.88 -1.11
N THR A 215 2.53 27.95 -0.44
CA THR A 215 3.91 28.17 0.01
C THR A 215 4.31 27.08 1.02
N PHE A 216 3.46 26.83 2.00
CA PHE A 216 3.72 25.80 3.01
C PHE A 216 3.71 24.38 2.42
N VAL A 217 2.78 24.07 1.51
CA VAL A 217 2.79 22.78 0.79
C VAL A 217 4.13 22.53 0.13
N SER A 218 4.67 23.53 -0.59
CA SER A 218 5.96 23.39 -1.27
C SER A 218 7.14 23.21 -0.32
N GLN A 219 7.09 23.77 0.88
CA GLN A 219 8.12 23.65 1.91
C GLN A 219 8.05 22.32 2.69
N LEU A 220 6.84 21.83 2.95
CA LEU A 220 6.61 20.65 3.79
C LEU A 220 6.76 19.33 3.04
N ILE A 221 6.39 19.29 1.75
CA ILE A 221 6.42 18.08 0.92
C ILE A 221 7.80 17.42 0.86
N PRO A 222 8.92 18.12 0.62
CA PRO A 222 10.23 17.48 0.51
C PRO A 222 10.61 16.70 1.77
N ALA A 223 10.39 17.27 2.94
CA ALA A 223 10.68 16.61 4.21
C ALA A 223 9.85 15.34 4.40
N ALA A 224 8.54 15.39 4.11
CA ALA A 224 7.65 14.24 4.20
C ALA A 224 8.03 13.13 3.22
N ILE A 225 8.36 13.47 1.96
CA ILE A 225 8.77 12.48 0.96
C ILE A 225 10.05 11.79 1.40
N ILE A 226 11.08 12.54 1.76
CA ILE A 226 12.37 11.98 2.22
C ILE A 226 12.16 11.11 3.45
N GLY A 227 11.38 11.58 4.43
CA GLY A 227 11.06 10.81 5.64
C GLY A 227 10.34 9.50 5.31
N ASN A 228 9.34 9.52 4.44
CA ASN A 228 8.62 8.32 4.00
C ASN A 228 9.53 7.32 3.29
N MET A 229 10.47 7.80 2.46
CA MET A 229 11.46 6.93 1.80
C MET A 229 12.34 6.22 2.82
N PHE A 230 12.88 6.94 3.79
CA PHE A 230 13.65 6.34 4.87
C PHE A 230 12.81 5.37 5.71
N ALA A 231 11.55 5.68 5.97
CA ALA A 231 10.63 4.80 6.69
C ALA A 231 10.40 3.48 5.92
N ILE A 232 10.18 3.52 4.60
CA ILE A 232 9.99 2.32 3.76
C ILE A 232 11.24 1.44 3.78
N VAL A 233 12.41 2.03 3.59
CA VAL A 233 13.70 1.30 3.62
C VAL A 233 13.94 0.70 5.01
N SER A 234 13.71 1.48 6.07
CA SER A 234 13.87 1.03 7.46
C SER A 234 12.90 -0.11 7.80
N ALA A 235 11.64 0.00 7.37
CA ALA A 235 10.64 -1.06 7.55
C ALA A 235 11.06 -2.36 6.85
N GLY A 236 11.58 -2.26 5.62
CA GLY A 236 12.12 -3.40 4.88
C GLY A 236 13.31 -4.05 5.60
N TYR A 237 14.21 -3.23 6.15
CA TYR A 237 15.34 -3.73 6.96
C TYR A 237 14.88 -4.40 8.25
N MET A 238 13.93 -3.78 8.97
CA MET A 238 13.34 -4.35 10.19
C MET A 238 12.62 -5.66 9.93
N LYS A 239 11.89 -5.78 8.82
CA LYS A 239 11.28 -7.04 8.39
C LYS A 239 12.34 -8.12 8.23
N ARG A 240 13.44 -7.85 7.53
CA ARG A 240 14.54 -8.80 7.35
C ARG A 240 15.22 -9.17 8.68
N LEU A 241 15.34 -8.19 9.60
CA LEU A 241 15.88 -8.46 10.94
C LEU A 241 14.94 -9.39 11.72
N GLY A 242 13.62 -9.18 11.64
CA GLY A 242 12.62 -10.04 12.26
C GLY A 242 12.60 -11.46 11.69
N GLU A 243 12.84 -11.62 10.39
CA GLU A 243 13.01 -12.95 9.75
C GLU A 243 14.26 -13.69 10.27
N LYS A 244 15.36 -12.96 10.51
CA LYS A 244 16.61 -13.53 11.05
C LYS A 244 16.56 -13.80 12.55
N LYS A 245 15.80 -12.99 13.29
CA LYS A 245 15.64 -13.08 14.74
C LYS A 245 14.14 -13.11 15.08
N PRO A 246 13.50 -14.30 14.98
CA PRO A 246 12.06 -14.44 15.21
C PRO A 246 11.62 -14.01 16.61
N GLU A 247 12.50 -14.09 17.59
CA GLU A 247 12.29 -13.62 18.97
C GLU A 247 12.03 -12.11 19.09
N LEU A 248 12.55 -11.31 18.13
CA LEU A 248 12.33 -9.88 18.04
C LEU A 248 11.12 -9.51 17.16
N SER A 249 10.54 -10.49 16.47
CA SER A 249 9.42 -10.31 15.58
C SER A 249 8.16 -10.93 16.16
N GLY A 250 7.03 -10.23 16.03
CA GLY A 250 5.72 -10.80 16.31
C GLY A 250 5.20 -11.74 15.21
N ASN A 251 5.94 -11.95 14.10
CA ASN A 251 5.51 -12.74 12.94
C ASN A 251 4.10 -12.40 12.45
N GLY A 252 3.76 -11.10 12.42
CA GLY A 252 2.43 -10.62 12.09
C GLY A 252 1.45 -10.62 13.26
N VAL A 253 1.85 -11.09 14.43
CA VAL A 253 1.03 -11.07 15.65
C VAL A 253 1.35 -9.80 16.44
N LEU A 254 0.42 -8.85 16.47
CA LEU A 254 0.55 -7.58 17.21
C LEU A 254 0.66 -7.76 18.73
N VAL A 255 0.17 -8.88 19.24
CA VAL A 255 0.09 -9.12 20.69
C VAL A 255 0.41 -10.58 20.99
N LYS A 256 1.45 -10.83 21.78
CA LYS A 256 1.70 -12.16 22.36
C LYS A 256 0.64 -12.43 23.40
N THR A 257 -0.30 -13.34 23.11
CA THR A 257 -1.32 -13.85 24.03
C THR A 257 -1.14 -15.33 24.21
N ASP A 258 -1.58 -15.87 25.34
CA ASP A 258 -1.48 -17.32 25.65
C ASP A 258 -2.23 -18.19 24.64
N ASN A 259 -3.15 -17.63 23.85
CA ASN A 259 -3.95 -18.28 22.80
C ASN A 259 -3.49 -17.94 21.36
N GLN A 260 -2.20 -17.77 21.13
CA GLN A 260 -1.65 -17.43 19.79
C GLN A 260 -2.09 -18.39 18.68
N ALA A 261 -2.20 -19.70 18.99
CA ALA A 261 -2.57 -20.72 18.01
C ALA A 261 -4.03 -20.56 17.52
N GLU A 262 -4.89 -20.02 18.34
CA GLU A 262 -6.33 -19.79 18.03
C GLU A 262 -6.49 -18.55 17.14
N LEU A 263 -5.75 -17.48 17.46
CA LEU A 263 -5.75 -16.24 16.68
C LEU A 263 -5.14 -16.40 15.28
N LEU A 264 -4.09 -17.21 15.16
CA LEU A 264 -3.45 -17.53 13.88
C LEU A 264 -4.31 -18.46 13.01
N LYS A 265 -5.08 -19.36 13.62
CA LYS A 265 -6.04 -20.22 12.90
C LYS A 265 -7.19 -19.40 12.31
N GLU A 266 -7.71 -18.40 13.02
CA GLU A 266 -8.78 -17.52 12.53
C GLU A 266 -8.29 -16.64 11.37
N GLN A 267 -7.02 -16.20 11.36
CA GLN A 267 -6.45 -15.40 10.28
C GLN A 267 -6.13 -16.19 9.01
N ASN A 268 -5.81 -17.48 9.13
CA ASN A 268 -5.41 -18.33 8.00
C ASN A 268 -6.54 -19.11 7.34
N THR A 269 -7.80 -18.93 7.78
CA THR A 269 -8.92 -19.53 7.08
C THR A 269 -9.25 -18.68 5.87
N GLU A 270 -8.71 -19.02 4.71
CA GLU A 270 -9.14 -18.45 3.43
C GLU A 270 -10.61 -18.79 3.22
N LYS A 271 -11.48 -17.82 3.54
CA LYS A 271 -12.90 -17.95 3.25
C LYS A 271 -13.14 -17.60 1.78
N PRO A 272 -14.04 -18.31 1.10
CA PRO A 272 -14.38 -17.97 -0.27
C PRO A 272 -14.90 -16.53 -0.35
N ILE A 273 -14.44 -15.79 -1.36
CA ILE A 273 -14.82 -14.40 -1.58
C ILE A 273 -16.31 -14.34 -1.92
N ASP A 274 -17.10 -13.66 -1.10
CA ASP A 274 -18.50 -13.38 -1.36
C ASP A 274 -18.64 -11.96 -1.92
N PHE A 275 -19.02 -11.88 -3.20
CA PHE A 275 -19.16 -10.59 -3.90
C PHE A 275 -20.25 -9.70 -3.30
N SER A 276 -21.30 -10.28 -2.71
CA SER A 276 -22.34 -9.51 -2.03
C SER A 276 -21.82 -8.83 -0.77
N LEU A 277 -20.97 -9.53 -0.01
CA LEU A 277 -20.29 -8.98 1.17
C LEU A 277 -19.27 -7.92 0.80
N MET A 278 -18.57 -8.08 -0.34
CA MET A 278 -17.66 -7.02 -0.83
C MET A 278 -18.40 -5.73 -1.14
N GLY A 279 -19.58 -5.80 -1.76
CA GLY A 279 -20.41 -4.62 -2.03
C GLY A 279 -20.88 -3.93 -0.74
N ALA A 280 -21.29 -4.72 0.26
CA ALA A 280 -21.64 -4.19 1.57
C ALA A 280 -20.46 -3.54 2.29
N GLY A 281 -19.27 -4.17 2.24
CA GLY A 281 -18.02 -3.62 2.79
C GLY A 281 -17.64 -2.28 2.17
N LEU A 282 -17.77 -2.17 0.84
CA LEU A 282 -17.53 -0.92 0.13
C LEU A 282 -18.51 0.19 0.58
N LEU A 283 -19.80 -0.14 0.69
CA LEU A 283 -20.81 0.82 1.17
C LEU A 283 -20.51 1.28 2.60
N ILE A 284 -20.10 0.36 3.46
CA ILE A 284 -19.71 0.66 4.83
C ILE A 284 -18.52 1.61 4.88
N ALA A 285 -17.46 1.33 4.09
CA ALA A 285 -16.28 2.18 4.01
C ALA A 285 -16.64 3.60 3.54
N CYS A 286 -17.47 3.72 2.49
CA CYS A 286 -17.98 5.01 2.03
C CYS A 286 -18.77 5.74 3.11
N THR A 287 -19.63 5.01 3.85
CA THR A 287 -20.45 5.60 4.92
C THR A 287 -19.59 6.15 6.05
N PHE A 288 -18.58 5.40 6.49
CA PHE A 288 -17.65 5.87 7.53
C PHE A 288 -16.83 7.08 7.06
N PHE A 289 -16.42 7.12 5.79
CA PHE A 289 -15.73 8.26 5.22
C PHE A 289 -16.61 9.53 5.22
N ILE A 290 -17.86 9.39 4.75
CA ILE A 290 -18.84 10.50 4.73
C ILE A 290 -19.13 10.95 6.15
N PHE A 291 -19.35 10.03 7.07
CA PHE A 291 -19.60 10.33 8.49
C PHE A 291 -18.41 11.07 9.11
N GLY A 292 -17.18 10.63 8.86
CA GLY A 292 -15.98 11.30 9.34
C GLY A 292 -15.87 12.73 8.83
N GLY A 293 -16.09 12.94 7.52
CA GLY A 293 -16.09 14.28 6.92
C GLY A 293 -17.21 15.19 7.41
N PHE A 294 -18.40 14.61 7.67
CA PHE A 294 -19.54 15.34 8.24
C PHE A 294 -19.26 15.78 9.68
N ALA A 295 -18.87 14.83 10.54
CA ALA A 295 -18.61 15.08 11.94
C ALA A 295 -17.42 16.02 12.17
N SER A 296 -16.43 15.99 11.29
CA SER A 296 -15.27 16.89 11.31
C SER A 296 -15.66 18.36 11.33
N LYS A 297 -16.72 18.73 10.61
CA LYS A 297 -17.21 20.13 10.55
C LYS A 297 -17.75 20.63 11.89
N PHE A 298 -18.21 19.74 12.77
CA PHE A 298 -18.77 20.10 14.08
C PHE A 298 -17.74 19.97 15.20
N ILE A 299 -16.82 18.99 15.09
CA ILE A 299 -15.92 18.64 16.17
C ILE A 299 -14.55 19.32 15.99
N GLY A 300 -14.19 19.73 14.75
CA GLY A 300 -12.89 20.31 14.44
C GLY A 300 -11.73 19.29 14.42
N ILE A 301 -12.04 17.98 14.47
CA ILE A 301 -11.06 16.90 14.35
C ILE A 301 -11.04 16.41 12.87
N PRO A 302 -9.87 16.09 12.31
CA PRO A 302 -9.78 15.57 10.93
C PRO A 302 -10.69 14.35 10.71
N GLY A 303 -11.43 14.35 9.58
CA GLY A 303 -12.43 13.33 9.26
C GLY A 303 -11.86 11.90 9.24
N ALA A 304 -10.62 11.73 8.81
CA ALA A 304 -9.94 10.44 8.83
C ALA A 304 -9.79 9.86 10.25
N ILE A 305 -9.51 10.70 11.24
CA ILE A 305 -9.42 10.28 12.64
C ILE A 305 -10.80 9.83 13.15
N ILE A 306 -11.83 10.60 12.85
CA ILE A 306 -13.22 10.26 13.24
C ILE A 306 -13.65 8.94 12.59
N MET A 307 -13.30 8.74 11.31
CA MET A 307 -13.55 7.50 10.58
C MET A 307 -12.92 6.29 11.29
N ILE A 308 -11.65 6.39 11.68
CA ILE A 308 -10.91 5.33 12.40
C ILE A 308 -11.59 5.02 13.74
N PHE A 309 -11.85 6.04 14.54
CA PHE A 309 -12.48 5.86 15.85
C PHE A 309 -13.90 5.29 15.75
N SER A 310 -14.70 5.77 14.79
CA SER A 310 -16.06 5.25 14.60
C SER A 310 -16.07 3.80 14.16
N ALA A 311 -15.17 3.39 13.24
CA ALA A 311 -15.01 2.00 12.84
C ALA A 311 -14.56 1.12 14.04
N ALA A 312 -13.62 1.62 14.86
CA ALA A 312 -13.16 0.92 16.05
C ALA A 312 -14.28 0.79 17.12
N LEU A 313 -15.09 1.82 17.31
CA LEU A 313 -16.25 1.78 18.22
C LEU A 313 -17.30 0.77 17.76
N VAL A 314 -17.65 0.78 16.48
CA VAL A 314 -18.61 -0.19 15.91
C VAL A 314 -18.12 -1.62 16.11
N LYS A 315 -16.82 -1.87 15.87
CA LYS A 315 -16.19 -3.17 16.14
C LYS A 315 -16.17 -3.52 17.63
N TYR A 316 -15.85 -2.54 18.48
CA TYR A 316 -15.81 -2.74 19.93
C TYR A 316 -17.18 -3.12 20.50
N PHE A 317 -18.24 -2.42 20.11
CA PHE A 317 -19.60 -2.66 20.59
C PHE A 317 -20.34 -3.78 19.87
N LYS A 318 -19.72 -4.45 18.88
CA LYS A 318 -20.35 -5.50 18.05
C LYS A 318 -21.66 -5.04 17.39
N LEU A 319 -21.67 -3.80 16.90
CA LEU A 319 -22.88 -3.23 16.28
C LEU A 319 -23.16 -3.80 14.89
N MET A 320 -22.21 -4.53 14.31
CA MET A 320 -22.35 -5.18 13.01
C MET A 320 -22.32 -6.70 13.15
N HIS A 321 -22.96 -7.38 12.20
CA HIS A 321 -22.96 -8.82 12.15
C HIS A 321 -21.58 -9.32 11.69
N GLU A 322 -21.05 -10.39 12.33
CA GLU A 322 -19.70 -10.93 12.06
C GLU A 322 -19.41 -11.23 10.58
N LYS A 323 -20.44 -11.61 9.79
CA LYS A 323 -20.30 -11.81 8.34
C LYS A 323 -20.05 -10.53 7.54
N MET A 324 -20.45 -9.37 8.06
CA MET A 324 -20.24 -8.07 7.40
C MET A 324 -18.92 -7.40 7.82
N GLU A 325 -18.29 -7.91 8.86
CA GLU A 325 -17.01 -7.42 9.37
C GLU A 325 -15.80 -8.07 8.67
N GLN A 326 -16.02 -9.13 7.91
CA GLN A 326 -15.03 -9.89 7.14
C GLN A 326 -15.04 -9.53 5.66
#